data_c704377f6556e8ec2b05bd8b0ea495fe
#
_entry.id   c704377f6556e8ec2b05bd8b0ea495fe
#
_cell.length_a   1.000
_cell.length_b   1.000
_cell.length_c   1.000
_cell.angle_alpha   90.00
_cell.angle_beta   90.00
_cell.angle_gamma   90.00
#
_symmetry.space_group_name_H-M   'P 1'
#
loop_
_entity.id
_entity.type
_entity.pdbx_description
1 polymer ?
#
loop_
_entity_poly.entity_id
_entity_poly.type
_entity_poly.pdbx_seq_one_letter_code
_entity_poly.pdbx_strand_id
1 'polypeptide(L)'
;MKVRLLTCAALLSLLAGQALAHHSFAMFDPEKLITQAGTVKEFEWTNPHVWLHITAPDASGKTVEWSFEMQAVAQATSGGWKADALWQQ
;
A
#
# COMPACT_ATOMS: atom_id res chain seq x y z
N MET A 1 8.07 -22.42 -37.23
CA MET A 1 7.83 -23.08 -35.95
C MET A 1 8.50 -22.37 -34.77
N LYS A 2 9.78 -22.01 -34.85
CA LYS A 2 10.50 -21.34 -33.73
C LYS A 2 9.93 -19.97 -33.35
N VAL A 3 9.44 -19.18 -34.29
CA VAL A 3 8.86 -17.84 -34.04
C VAL A 3 7.53 -17.92 -33.31
N ARG A 4 6.71 -18.92 -33.56
CA ARG A 4 5.41 -19.10 -32.89
C ARG A 4 5.55 -19.49 -31.42
N LEU A 5 6.55 -20.30 -31.08
CA LEU A 5 6.84 -20.68 -29.69
C LEU A 5 7.34 -19.49 -28.85
N LEU A 6 8.20 -18.63 -29.45
CA LEU A 6 8.69 -17.42 -28.80
C LEU A 6 7.55 -16.41 -28.51
N THR A 7 6.59 -16.27 -29.45
CA THR A 7 5.44 -15.39 -29.30
C THR A 7 4.52 -15.88 -28.17
N CYS A 8 4.29 -17.19 -28.08
CA CYS A 8 3.47 -17.76 -26.98
C CYS A 8 4.13 -17.58 -25.61
N ALA A 9 5.45 -17.75 -25.51
CA ALA A 9 6.18 -17.55 -24.26
C ALA A 9 6.13 -16.08 -23.77
N ALA A 10 6.25 -15.11 -24.70
CA ALA A 10 6.14 -13.69 -24.38
C ALA A 10 4.74 -13.31 -23.89
N LEU A 11 3.68 -13.84 -24.51
CA LEU A 11 2.29 -13.63 -24.10
C LEU A 11 1.99 -14.22 -22.72
N LEU A 12 2.50 -15.41 -22.42
CA LEU A 12 2.35 -16.05 -21.11
C LEU A 12 3.06 -15.25 -20.01
N SER A 13 4.22 -14.67 -20.29
CA SER A 13 4.96 -13.83 -19.34
C SER A 13 4.21 -12.54 -19.00
N LEU A 14 3.54 -11.91 -19.96
CA LEU A 14 2.70 -10.73 -19.74
C LEU A 14 1.48 -11.04 -18.87
N LEU A 15 0.83 -12.19 -19.10
CA LEU A 15 -0.31 -12.63 -18.30
C LEU A 15 0.09 -12.95 -16.85
N ALA A 16 1.26 -13.57 -16.63
CA ALA A 16 1.78 -13.85 -15.30
C ALA A 16 2.09 -12.56 -14.52
N GLY A 17 2.62 -11.53 -15.18
CA GLY A 17 2.87 -10.21 -14.57
C GLY A 17 1.58 -9.54 -14.09
N GLN A 18 0.50 -9.60 -14.85
CA GLN A 18 -0.80 -9.07 -14.46
C GLN A 18 -1.43 -9.84 -13.30
N ALA A 19 -1.29 -11.16 -13.26
CA ALA A 19 -1.78 -11.98 -12.17
C ALA A 19 -1.12 -11.65 -10.83
N LEU A 20 0.19 -11.35 -10.81
CA LEU A 20 0.91 -10.91 -9.62
C LEU A 20 0.44 -9.53 -9.14
N ALA A 21 0.16 -8.60 -10.05
CA ALA A 21 -0.39 -7.29 -9.70
C ALA A 21 -1.78 -7.40 -9.06
N HIS A 22 -2.65 -8.27 -9.56
CA HIS A 22 -3.95 -8.55 -8.97
C HIS A 22 -3.85 -9.17 -7.57
N HIS A 23 -2.86 -10.01 -7.32
CA HIS A 23 -2.66 -10.66 -6.03
C HIS A 23 -2.32 -9.66 -4.91
N SER A 24 -1.58 -8.59 -5.20
CA SER A 24 -1.24 -7.57 -4.20
C SER A 24 -2.45 -6.78 -3.73
N PHE A 25 -3.47 -6.59 -4.57
CA PHE A 25 -4.72 -5.92 -4.22
C PHE A 25 -5.76 -6.87 -3.58
N ALA A 26 -5.66 -8.18 -3.80
CA ALA A 26 -6.59 -9.17 -3.24
C ALA A 26 -6.52 -9.31 -1.71
N MET A 27 -5.47 -8.79 -1.07
CA MET A 27 -5.32 -8.77 0.39
C MET A 27 -6.23 -7.78 1.09
N PHE A 28 -6.80 -6.81 0.37
CA PHE A 28 -7.62 -5.75 0.92
C PHE A 28 -9.05 -5.85 0.39
N ASP A 29 -10.02 -5.65 1.28
CA ASP A 29 -11.43 -5.55 0.89
C ASP A 29 -11.74 -4.06 0.58
N PRO A 30 -11.89 -3.69 -0.71
CA PRO A 30 -12.10 -2.29 -1.10
C PRO A 30 -13.46 -1.73 -0.67
N GLU A 31 -14.40 -2.58 -0.28
CA GLU A 31 -15.72 -2.18 0.19
C GLU A 31 -15.76 -1.95 1.69
N LYS A 32 -14.75 -2.43 2.42
CA LYS A 32 -14.67 -2.27 3.87
C LYS A 32 -13.88 -1.02 4.25
N LEU A 33 -14.60 0.01 4.64
CA LEU A 33 -14.00 1.23 5.19
C LEU A 33 -13.97 1.14 6.71
N ILE A 34 -12.82 1.48 7.29
CA ILE A 34 -12.66 1.60 8.73
C ILE A 34 -12.17 3.00 9.09
N THR A 35 -12.54 3.47 10.26
CA THR A 35 -12.01 4.70 10.87
C THR A 35 -11.32 4.32 12.16
N GLN A 36 -10.05 4.69 12.30
CA GLN A 36 -9.26 4.40 13.49
C GLN A 36 -8.61 5.68 14.00
N ALA A 37 -8.98 6.10 15.20
CA ALA A 37 -8.29 7.17 15.90
C ALA A 37 -7.07 6.61 16.63
N GLY A 38 -6.00 7.40 16.70
CA GLY A 38 -4.77 6.99 17.37
C GLY A 38 -3.72 8.08 17.37
N THR A 39 -2.55 7.74 17.88
CA THR A 39 -1.38 8.61 17.93
C THR A 39 -0.39 8.19 16.85
N VAL A 40 0.09 9.15 16.06
CA VAL A 40 1.09 8.88 15.03
C VAL A 40 2.39 8.44 15.68
N LYS A 41 2.83 7.24 15.35
CA LYS A 41 4.11 6.67 15.77
C LYS A 41 5.20 6.99 14.77
N GLU A 42 4.92 6.76 13.48
CA GLU A 42 5.86 6.93 12.39
C GLU A 42 5.12 7.23 11.10
N PHE A 43 5.67 8.11 10.30
CA PHE A 43 5.23 8.37 8.95
C PHE A 43 6.40 8.10 8.02
N GLU A 44 6.42 6.91 7.42
CA GLU A 44 7.49 6.47 6.52
C GLU A 44 7.27 7.04 5.12
N TRP A 45 8.05 8.04 4.77
CA TRP A 45 8.01 8.65 3.45
C TRP A 45 8.96 7.93 2.51
N THR A 46 8.54 6.76 2.03
CA THR A 46 9.38 5.81 1.28
C THR A 46 8.66 5.25 0.05
N ASN A 47 9.45 4.74 -0.89
CA ASN A 47 8.97 3.93 -2.01
C ASN A 47 9.25 2.45 -1.72
N PRO A 48 8.45 1.51 -2.25
CA PRO A 48 7.36 1.71 -3.22
C PRO A 48 6.09 2.30 -2.64
N HIS A 49 5.93 2.35 -1.32
CA HIS A 49 4.75 2.89 -0.65
C HIS A 49 5.14 3.74 0.55
N VAL A 50 4.37 4.82 0.74
CA VAL A 50 4.37 5.58 1.99
C VAL A 50 3.56 4.79 3.03
N TRP A 51 4.00 4.77 4.27
CA TRP A 51 3.33 4.09 5.38
C TRP A 51 3.02 5.04 6.51
N LEU A 52 1.82 4.92 7.07
CA LEU A 52 1.43 5.57 8.30
C LEU A 52 1.26 4.52 9.40
N HIS A 53 2.03 4.64 10.45
CA HIS A 53 1.93 3.81 11.65
C HIS A 53 1.36 4.64 12.78
N ILE A 54 0.30 4.13 13.40
CA ILE A 54 -0.31 4.75 14.58
C ILE A 54 -0.39 3.75 15.71
N THR A 55 -0.48 4.25 16.93
CA THR A 55 -0.81 3.46 18.11
C THR A 55 -2.19 3.85 18.62
N ALA A 56 -2.95 2.86 19.05
CA ALA A 56 -4.29 3.07 19.62
C ALA A 56 -4.60 2.01 20.67
N PRO A 57 -5.42 2.31 21.69
CA PRO A 57 -5.87 1.29 22.62
C PRO A 57 -6.89 0.35 21.95
N ASP A 58 -6.79 -0.95 22.24
CA ASP A 58 -7.83 -1.90 21.87
C ASP A 58 -8.99 -1.88 22.91
N ALA A 59 -9.96 -2.78 22.73
CA ALA A 59 -11.12 -2.86 23.62
C ALA A 59 -10.75 -3.17 25.10
N SER A 60 -9.60 -3.79 25.34
CA SER A 60 -9.07 -4.09 26.68
C SER A 60 -8.21 -2.97 27.27
N GLY A 61 -7.94 -1.90 26.49
CA GLY A 61 -7.04 -0.82 26.88
C GLY A 61 -5.57 -1.08 26.56
N LYS A 62 -5.25 -2.22 25.93
CA LYS A 62 -3.91 -2.53 25.50
C LYS A 62 -3.55 -1.74 24.24
N THR A 63 -2.37 -1.12 24.23
CA THR A 63 -1.87 -0.39 23.04
C THR A 63 -1.53 -1.36 21.92
N VAL A 64 -2.10 -1.13 20.75
CA VAL A 64 -1.82 -1.86 19.52
C VAL A 64 -1.38 -0.91 18.43
N GLU A 65 -0.60 -1.43 17.48
CA GLU A 65 -0.13 -0.67 16.32
C GLU A 65 -0.96 -0.99 15.09
N TRP A 66 -1.34 0.06 14.37
CA TRP A 66 -1.99 -0.02 13.06
C TRP A 66 -1.04 0.53 12.01
N SER A 67 -0.90 -0.17 10.91
CA SER A 67 -0.08 0.25 9.78
C SER A 67 -0.96 0.39 8.54
N PHE A 68 -0.96 1.59 7.98
CA PHE A 68 -1.73 1.93 6.79
C PHE A 68 -0.79 2.09 5.61
N GLU A 69 -0.98 1.25 4.62
CA GLU A 69 -0.27 1.37 3.35
C GLU A 69 -0.91 2.46 2.50
N MET A 70 -0.08 3.38 2.04
CA MET A 70 -0.49 4.49 1.19
C MET A 70 0.11 4.32 -0.21
N GLN A 71 -0.05 5.33 -1.04
CA GLN A 71 0.51 5.38 -2.38
C GLN A 71 2.05 5.55 -2.35
N ALA A 72 2.70 5.42 -3.50
CA ALA A 72 4.10 5.79 -3.65
C ALA A 72 4.29 7.30 -3.45
N VAL A 73 5.53 7.71 -3.15
CA VAL A 73 5.86 9.12 -2.88
C VAL A 73 5.34 10.09 -3.95
N ALA A 74 5.47 9.73 -5.23
CA ALA A 74 5.02 10.59 -6.33
C ALA A 74 3.51 10.83 -6.31
N GLN A 75 2.70 9.79 -6.11
CA GLN A 75 1.24 9.91 -6.04
C GLN A 75 0.79 10.60 -4.76
N ALA A 76 1.44 10.32 -3.65
CA ALA A 76 1.14 10.99 -2.38
C ALA A 76 1.41 12.50 -2.49
N THR A 77 2.55 12.90 -3.08
CA THR A 77 2.89 14.30 -3.34
C THR A 77 1.87 14.97 -4.24
N SER A 78 1.43 14.31 -5.31
CA SER A 78 0.38 14.83 -6.21
C SER A 78 -0.96 15.05 -5.48
N GLY A 79 -1.26 14.24 -4.47
CA GLY A 79 -2.44 14.37 -3.62
C GLY A 79 -2.31 15.43 -2.52
N GLY A 80 -1.18 16.14 -2.43
CA GLY A 80 -0.96 17.20 -1.45
C GLY A 80 -0.23 16.77 -0.17
N TRP A 81 0.17 15.51 -0.06
CA TRP A 81 0.94 15.02 1.08
C TRP A 81 2.39 15.47 1.02
N LYS A 82 2.99 15.67 2.19
CA LYS A 82 4.40 15.98 2.37
C LYS A 82 4.99 15.09 3.46
N ALA A 83 6.30 14.87 3.41
CA ALA A 83 7.00 14.02 4.38
C ALA A 83 6.78 14.45 5.84
N ASP A 84 6.60 15.74 6.09
CA ASP A 84 6.39 16.32 7.42
C ASP A 84 4.93 16.68 7.75
N ALA A 85 3.97 16.27 6.91
CA ALA A 85 2.57 16.68 7.01
C ALA A 85 1.95 16.41 8.38
N LEU A 86 2.34 15.32 9.03
CA LEU A 86 1.77 14.89 10.31
C LEU A 86 2.55 15.42 11.53
N TRP A 87 3.62 16.14 11.31
CA TRP A 87 4.47 16.69 12.38
C TRP A 87 4.36 18.22 12.53
N GLN A 88 3.55 18.85 11.68
CA GLN A 88 3.33 20.30 11.67
C GLN A 88 2.12 20.68 12.54
N GLN A 89 2.20 20.39 13.80
CA GLN A 89 1.16 20.82 14.75
C GLN A 89 1.68 21.87 15.71
#